data_0bff72de8c89eff60fe1040f1b639daa
#
_entry.id   0bff72de8c89eff60fe1040f1b639daa
#
_cell.length_a   1.000
_cell.length_b   1.000
_cell.length_c   1.000
_cell.angle_alpha   90.00
_cell.angle_beta   90.00
_cell.angle_gamma   90.00
#
_symmetry.space_group_name_H-M   'P 1'
#
loop_
_entity.id
_entity.type
_entity.pdbx_description
1 polymer ?
#
loop_
_entity_poly.entity_id
_entity_poly.type
_entity_poly.pdbx_seq_one_letter_code
_entity_poly.pdbx_strand_id
1 'polypeptide(L)'
;MIIIAERINGMFTDVKKAIADKNKKVIQDLAKRETDAGASYLDVNVGTAAADQEGTIQWLVETIQETCSTPLCLDSQKPDVIAAGLKVINAENGVLLNSTPLNKKSDEEVFDKYVEMANQAGPKANLIALTMDKNGVPQDTDTRVAIAAEIVSKAMEKGFDTQRLFIDTIVLPVKVPNAQSQPGNILAAMDQIKYLSDPAPHMTIGLSNLSQGASERSLINRVFLAMAISRGLDSAIADVFDQALMNVVATSDLLMDKQIYSDSFLKVYNSVNKG
;
A
#
# COMPACT_ATOMS: atom_id res chain seq x y z
N MET A 1 11.85 -4.95 -2.40
CA MET A 1 10.62 -4.58 -1.65
C MET A 1 9.72 -3.73 -2.55
N ILE A 2 8.40 -3.91 -2.49
CA ILE A 2 7.41 -3.12 -3.25
C ILE A 2 7.09 -1.85 -2.45
N ILE A 3 7.33 -0.67 -3.01
CA ILE A 3 6.98 0.61 -2.38
C ILE A 3 5.84 1.27 -3.14
N ILE A 4 4.74 1.52 -2.43
CA ILE A 4 3.56 2.22 -2.91
C ILE A 4 3.69 3.68 -2.45
N ALA A 5 3.89 4.59 -3.39
CA ALA A 5 4.13 6.00 -3.08
C ALA A 5 2.84 6.70 -2.64
N GLU A 6 2.86 7.43 -1.51
CA GLU A 6 1.65 7.90 -0.79
C GLU A 6 1.19 9.33 -1.13
N ARG A 7 1.92 10.06 -1.99
CA ARG A 7 1.73 11.52 -2.09
C ARG A 7 0.57 11.98 -2.99
N ILE A 8 0.12 11.18 -3.97
CA ILE A 8 -1.03 11.56 -4.80
C ILE A 8 -2.33 11.30 -4.03
N ASN A 9 -2.51 12.02 -2.94
CA ASN A 9 -3.62 11.85 -2.01
C ASN A 9 -4.27 13.19 -1.70
N GLY A 10 -5.58 13.30 -1.93
CA GLY A 10 -6.39 14.50 -1.72
C GLY A 10 -6.49 14.98 -0.27
N MET A 11 -5.88 14.28 0.69
CA MET A 11 -5.68 14.77 2.06
C MET A 11 -4.52 15.77 2.16
N PHE A 12 -3.56 15.75 1.24
CA PHE A 12 -2.50 16.76 1.17
C PHE A 12 -3.01 18.03 0.51
N THR A 13 -2.70 19.18 1.09
CA THR A 13 -3.24 20.49 0.70
C THR A 13 -2.96 20.87 -0.76
N ASP A 14 -1.74 20.59 -1.24
CA ASP A 14 -1.32 20.85 -2.61
C ASP A 14 -2.06 19.95 -3.62
N VAL A 15 -2.19 18.67 -3.33
CA VAL A 15 -2.93 17.71 -4.16
C VAL A 15 -4.44 18.03 -4.15
N LYS A 16 -5.00 18.32 -2.96
CA LYS A 16 -6.39 18.75 -2.83
C LYS A 16 -6.70 19.95 -3.71
N LYS A 17 -5.82 20.96 -3.70
CA LYS A 17 -5.96 22.13 -4.56
C LYS A 17 -5.83 21.77 -6.04
N ALA A 18 -4.85 20.94 -6.41
CA ALA A 18 -4.68 20.51 -7.80
C ALA A 18 -5.91 19.75 -8.33
N ILE A 19 -6.55 18.91 -7.50
CA ILE A 19 -7.80 18.22 -7.83
C ILE A 19 -8.94 19.23 -8.04
N ALA A 20 -9.12 20.18 -7.11
CA ALA A 20 -10.18 21.18 -7.20
C ALA A 20 -10.03 22.07 -8.44
N ASP A 21 -8.82 22.48 -8.78
CA ASP A 21 -8.50 23.34 -9.92
C ASP A 21 -8.35 22.54 -11.24
N LYS A 22 -8.50 21.22 -11.22
CA LYS A 22 -8.22 20.31 -12.37
C LYS A 22 -6.82 20.55 -12.98
N ASN A 23 -5.84 20.84 -12.15
CA ASN A 23 -4.47 21.14 -12.56
C ASN A 23 -3.68 19.86 -12.82
N LYS A 24 -3.77 19.38 -14.07
CA LYS A 24 -3.07 18.16 -14.53
C LYS A 24 -1.57 18.23 -14.28
N LYS A 25 -0.95 19.39 -14.55
CA LYS A 25 0.52 19.52 -14.48
C LYS A 25 1.05 19.18 -13.09
N VAL A 26 0.42 19.64 -12.03
CA VAL A 26 0.84 19.34 -10.65
C VAL A 26 0.79 17.85 -10.36
N ILE A 27 -0.28 17.16 -10.80
CA ILE A 27 -0.44 15.71 -10.62
C ILE A 27 0.60 14.95 -11.44
N GLN A 28 0.81 15.33 -12.69
CA GLN A 28 1.79 14.70 -13.59
C GLN A 28 3.23 14.88 -13.10
N ASP A 29 3.59 16.08 -12.66
CA ASP A 29 4.91 16.36 -12.11
C ASP A 29 5.16 15.57 -10.84
N LEU A 30 4.13 15.40 -9.99
CA LEU A 30 4.22 14.59 -8.77
C LEU A 30 4.38 13.10 -9.12
N ALA A 31 3.55 12.57 -10.02
CA ALA A 31 3.61 11.17 -10.46
C ALA A 31 4.99 10.81 -11.04
N LYS A 32 5.55 11.68 -11.89
CA LYS A 32 6.90 11.48 -12.41
C LYS A 32 7.95 11.46 -11.31
N ARG A 33 7.90 12.40 -10.37
CA ARG A 33 8.85 12.47 -9.26
C ARG A 33 8.78 11.25 -8.35
N GLU A 34 7.58 10.74 -8.05
CA GLU A 34 7.41 9.50 -7.29
C GLU A 34 7.95 8.29 -8.05
N THR A 35 7.69 8.20 -9.35
CA THR A 35 8.25 7.18 -10.23
C THR A 35 9.79 7.23 -10.23
N ASP A 36 10.37 8.41 -10.43
CA ASP A 36 11.82 8.63 -10.46
C ASP A 36 12.48 8.34 -9.09
N ALA A 37 11.73 8.53 -8.00
CA ALA A 37 12.17 8.20 -6.65
C ALA A 37 12.11 6.69 -6.33
N GLY A 38 11.63 5.84 -7.26
CA GLY A 38 11.64 4.38 -7.14
C GLY A 38 10.32 3.77 -6.65
N ALA A 39 9.20 4.45 -6.84
CA ALA A 39 7.88 3.88 -6.57
C ALA A 39 7.59 2.66 -7.46
N SER A 40 7.11 1.57 -6.85
CA SER A 40 6.59 0.39 -7.56
C SER A 40 5.14 0.59 -7.99
N TYR A 41 4.37 1.32 -7.18
CA TYR A 41 3.01 1.76 -7.43
C TYR A 41 2.86 3.22 -7.01
N LEU A 42 1.96 3.95 -7.68
CA LEU A 42 1.51 5.28 -7.25
C LEU A 42 0.15 5.12 -6.58
N ASP A 43 0.04 5.45 -5.29
CA ASP A 43 -1.23 5.47 -4.57
C ASP A 43 -2.07 6.66 -5.02
N VAL A 44 -3.28 6.41 -5.47
CA VAL A 44 -4.18 7.42 -6.02
C VAL A 44 -5.44 7.49 -5.18
N ASN A 45 -5.49 8.50 -4.29
CA ASN A 45 -6.58 8.69 -3.35
C ASN A 45 -7.23 10.07 -3.53
N VAL A 46 -8.53 10.09 -3.82
CA VAL A 46 -9.30 11.33 -3.94
C VAL A 46 -9.42 12.06 -2.59
N GLY A 47 -9.36 11.32 -1.47
CA GLY A 47 -9.56 11.84 -0.13
C GLY A 47 -10.92 12.54 0.01
N THR A 48 -10.91 13.70 0.65
CA THR A 48 -12.08 14.59 0.79
C THR A 48 -12.06 15.75 -0.23
N ALA A 49 -11.23 15.65 -1.29
CA ALA A 49 -10.98 16.76 -2.19
C ALA A 49 -12.16 17.06 -3.13
N ALA A 50 -13.01 16.07 -3.41
CA ALA A 50 -14.14 16.25 -4.32
C ALA A 50 -15.40 15.55 -3.83
N ALA A 51 -16.56 16.13 -4.15
CA ALA A 51 -17.87 15.53 -3.90
C ALA A 51 -18.12 14.37 -4.90
N ASP A 52 -17.76 14.55 -6.17
CA ASP A 52 -17.76 13.52 -7.19
C ASP A 52 -16.45 12.72 -7.13
N GLN A 53 -16.44 11.66 -6.33
CA GLN A 53 -15.25 10.82 -6.15
C GLN A 53 -15.01 9.92 -7.37
N GLU A 54 -16.07 9.44 -8.03
CA GLU A 54 -15.95 8.56 -9.19
C GLU A 54 -15.37 9.30 -10.41
N GLY A 55 -15.89 10.45 -10.77
CA GLY A 55 -15.34 11.25 -11.86
C GLY A 55 -13.95 11.81 -11.52
N THR A 56 -13.65 12.02 -10.24
CA THR A 56 -12.32 12.51 -9.81
C THR A 56 -11.26 11.42 -9.88
N ILE A 57 -11.54 10.18 -9.47
CA ILE A 57 -10.58 9.08 -9.59
C ILE A 57 -10.28 8.79 -11.07
N GLN A 58 -11.30 8.82 -11.95
CA GLN A 58 -11.10 8.67 -13.40
C GLN A 58 -10.16 9.75 -13.93
N TRP A 59 -10.43 11.02 -13.59
CA TRP A 59 -9.58 12.13 -14.03
C TRP A 59 -8.14 12.01 -13.53
N LEU A 60 -7.93 11.56 -12.28
CA LEU A 60 -6.58 11.32 -11.73
C LEU A 60 -5.86 10.21 -12.49
N VAL A 61 -6.51 9.07 -12.70
CA VAL A 61 -5.96 7.92 -13.43
C VAL A 61 -5.55 8.33 -14.85
N GLU A 62 -6.46 8.95 -15.61
CA GLU A 62 -6.17 9.43 -16.97
C GLU A 62 -5.00 10.44 -16.98
N THR A 63 -5.01 11.41 -16.05
CA THR A 63 -3.98 12.44 -15.93
C THR A 63 -2.59 11.84 -15.68
N ILE A 64 -2.48 10.84 -14.81
CA ILE A 64 -1.22 10.18 -14.49
C ILE A 64 -0.73 9.36 -15.69
N GLN A 65 -1.60 8.58 -16.30
CA GLN A 65 -1.28 7.70 -17.43
C GLN A 65 -0.83 8.45 -18.69
N GLU A 66 -1.17 9.74 -18.84
CA GLU A 66 -0.62 10.60 -19.89
C GLU A 66 0.91 10.76 -19.82
N THR A 67 1.54 10.49 -18.66
CA THR A 67 2.96 10.79 -18.43
C THR A 67 3.76 9.66 -17.80
N CYS A 68 3.12 8.69 -17.16
CA CYS A 68 3.76 7.57 -16.46
C CYS A 68 3.08 6.25 -16.82
N SER A 69 3.88 5.20 -16.91
CA SER A 69 3.41 3.80 -17.02
C SER A 69 3.56 3.03 -15.70
N THR A 70 3.97 3.71 -14.62
CA THR A 70 4.05 3.12 -13.28
C THR A 70 2.68 2.60 -12.87
N PRO A 71 2.58 1.36 -12.37
CA PRO A 71 1.32 0.80 -11.89
C PRO A 71 0.62 1.71 -10.88
N LEU A 72 -0.71 1.75 -10.89
CA LEU A 72 -1.48 2.56 -9.95
C LEU A 72 -2.09 1.71 -8.84
N CYS A 73 -2.09 2.26 -7.63
CA CYS A 73 -2.84 1.76 -6.49
C CYS A 73 -4.09 2.63 -6.34
N LEU A 74 -5.27 2.09 -6.64
CA LEU A 74 -6.54 2.81 -6.48
C LEU A 74 -6.98 2.71 -5.03
N ASP A 75 -6.92 3.84 -4.31
CA ASP A 75 -7.23 3.89 -2.87
C ASP A 75 -8.63 4.46 -2.60
N SER A 76 -9.54 3.58 -2.26
CA SER A 76 -10.87 3.92 -1.76
C SER A 76 -11.51 2.74 -1.03
N GLN A 77 -12.26 3.02 0.03
CA GLN A 77 -13.14 2.04 0.69
C GLN A 77 -14.49 1.86 -0.01
N LYS A 78 -14.74 2.61 -1.10
CA LYS A 78 -15.98 2.55 -1.87
C LYS A 78 -15.76 1.73 -3.14
N PRO A 79 -16.42 0.57 -3.29
CA PRO A 79 -16.29 -0.26 -4.50
C PRO A 79 -16.60 0.49 -5.80
N ASP A 80 -17.57 1.42 -5.77
CA ASP A 80 -17.98 2.17 -6.95
C ASP A 80 -16.86 3.12 -7.43
N VAL A 81 -16.09 3.71 -6.50
CA VAL A 81 -14.91 4.56 -6.84
C VAL A 81 -13.81 3.71 -7.46
N ILE A 82 -13.53 2.52 -6.90
CA ILE A 82 -12.57 1.58 -7.49
C ILE A 82 -13.02 1.16 -8.89
N ALA A 83 -14.29 0.77 -9.04
CA ALA A 83 -14.86 0.39 -10.32
C ALA A 83 -14.78 1.53 -11.36
N ALA A 84 -14.98 2.78 -10.92
CA ALA A 84 -14.84 3.95 -11.80
C ALA A 84 -13.38 4.11 -12.28
N GLY A 85 -12.40 3.99 -11.39
CA GLY A 85 -10.97 4.03 -11.75
C GLY A 85 -10.59 2.91 -12.72
N LEU A 86 -11.08 1.69 -12.49
CA LEU A 86 -10.83 0.54 -13.36
C LEU A 86 -11.38 0.69 -14.79
N LYS A 87 -12.39 1.52 -15.01
CA LYS A 87 -12.92 1.79 -16.37
C LYS A 87 -11.93 2.50 -17.30
N VAL A 88 -10.99 3.25 -16.72
CA VAL A 88 -10.06 4.11 -17.47
C VAL A 88 -8.59 3.73 -17.28
N ILE A 89 -8.32 2.74 -16.42
CA ILE A 89 -6.94 2.30 -16.16
C ILE A 89 -6.41 1.43 -17.30
N ASN A 90 -5.12 1.60 -17.61
CA ASN A 90 -4.40 0.64 -18.44
C ASN A 90 -3.90 -0.52 -17.54
N ALA A 91 -4.70 -1.57 -17.42
CA ALA A 91 -4.41 -2.72 -16.58
C ALA A 91 -3.16 -3.51 -17.02
N GLU A 92 -2.67 -3.34 -18.24
CA GLU A 92 -1.42 -3.94 -18.70
C GLU A 92 -0.19 -3.42 -17.94
N ASN A 93 -0.26 -2.22 -17.39
CA ASN A 93 0.78 -1.70 -16.50
C ASN A 93 0.75 -2.33 -15.11
N GLY A 94 -0.37 -2.96 -14.73
CA GLY A 94 -0.67 -3.45 -13.39
C GLY A 94 -1.53 -2.47 -12.60
N VAL A 95 -2.31 -3.00 -11.66
CA VAL A 95 -3.14 -2.22 -10.72
C VAL A 95 -3.21 -2.91 -9.38
N LEU A 96 -3.28 -2.11 -8.32
CA LEU A 96 -3.49 -2.58 -6.94
C LEU A 96 -4.78 -1.93 -6.41
N LEU A 97 -5.72 -2.72 -5.94
CA LEU A 97 -6.97 -2.24 -5.33
C LEU A 97 -6.76 -2.10 -3.82
N ASN A 98 -6.88 -0.90 -3.29
CA ASN A 98 -6.69 -0.56 -1.89
C ASN A 98 -7.99 0.06 -1.33
N SER A 99 -8.72 -0.56 -0.44
CA SER A 99 -8.58 -1.84 0.21
C SER A 99 -9.96 -2.38 0.64
N THR A 100 -10.03 -3.61 1.04
CA THR A 100 -11.27 -4.23 1.51
C THR A 100 -11.09 -4.92 2.87
N PRO A 101 -12.03 -4.76 3.82
CA PRO A 101 -12.14 -5.62 5.01
C PRO A 101 -12.93 -6.90 4.69
N LEU A 102 -12.91 -7.89 5.60
CA LEU A 102 -13.67 -9.13 5.46
C LEU A 102 -14.71 -9.41 6.57
N ASN A 103 -14.63 -8.76 7.72
CA ASN A 103 -15.13 -9.28 9.01
C ASN A 103 -16.58 -9.01 9.41
N LYS A 104 -17.41 -8.49 8.53
CA LYS A 104 -18.86 -8.38 8.72
C LYS A 104 -19.54 -9.00 7.51
N LYS A 105 -20.80 -9.44 7.68
CA LYS A 105 -21.56 -9.95 6.54
C LYS A 105 -21.61 -8.94 5.36
N SER A 106 -21.69 -7.64 5.68
CA SER A 106 -21.58 -6.57 4.69
C SER A 106 -20.17 -6.44 4.09
N ASP A 107 -19.14 -6.77 4.87
CA ASP A 107 -17.74 -6.70 4.43
C ASP A 107 -17.37 -7.89 3.54
N GLU A 108 -17.98 -9.07 3.77
CA GLU A 108 -17.84 -10.23 2.87
C GLU A 108 -18.35 -9.92 1.46
N GLU A 109 -19.50 -9.25 1.36
CA GLU A 109 -20.03 -8.82 0.06
C GLU A 109 -19.10 -7.79 -0.61
N VAL A 110 -18.49 -6.91 0.17
CA VAL A 110 -17.50 -5.93 -0.34
C VAL A 110 -16.23 -6.64 -0.77
N PHE A 111 -15.72 -7.58 0.03
CA PHE A 111 -14.55 -8.39 -0.31
C PHE A 111 -14.77 -9.15 -1.63
N ASP A 112 -15.92 -9.81 -1.77
CA ASP A 112 -16.29 -10.54 -2.97
C ASP A 112 -16.27 -9.63 -4.22
N LYS A 113 -16.83 -8.41 -4.10
CA LYS A 113 -16.79 -7.42 -5.19
C LYS A 113 -15.37 -7.02 -5.57
N TYR A 114 -14.48 -6.80 -4.58
CA TYR A 114 -13.09 -6.44 -4.87
C TYR A 114 -12.34 -7.59 -5.54
N VAL A 115 -12.54 -8.85 -5.09
CA VAL A 115 -11.96 -10.04 -5.74
C VAL A 115 -12.46 -10.15 -7.19
N GLU A 116 -13.75 -9.95 -7.42
CA GLU A 116 -14.34 -9.98 -8.76
C GLU A 116 -13.75 -8.89 -9.65
N MET A 117 -13.69 -7.64 -9.18
CA MET A 117 -13.08 -6.52 -9.91
C MET A 117 -11.61 -6.79 -10.25
N ALA A 118 -10.82 -7.32 -9.30
CA ALA A 118 -9.42 -7.66 -9.53
C ALA A 118 -9.27 -8.80 -10.56
N ASN A 119 -10.15 -9.80 -10.55
CA ASN A 119 -10.13 -10.88 -11.53
C ASN A 119 -10.54 -10.37 -12.93
N GLN A 120 -11.54 -9.50 -13.02
CA GLN A 120 -11.98 -8.89 -14.28
C GLN A 120 -10.91 -7.95 -14.87
N ALA A 121 -10.16 -7.24 -14.02
CA ALA A 121 -9.08 -6.36 -14.45
C ALA A 121 -7.84 -7.13 -14.96
N GLY A 122 -7.77 -8.44 -14.74
CA GLY A 122 -6.75 -9.31 -15.31
C GLY A 122 -5.65 -9.78 -14.35
N PRO A 123 -4.67 -10.52 -14.86
CA PRO A 123 -3.68 -11.21 -14.02
C PRO A 123 -2.69 -10.27 -13.30
N LYS A 124 -2.55 -9.03 -13.74
CA LYS A 124 -1.70 -8.01 -13.11
C LYS A 124 -2.47 -7.13 -12.11
N ALA A 125 -3.72 -7.44 -11.82
CA ALA A 125 -4.50 -6.75 -10.81
C ALA A 125 -4.35 -7.44 -9.46
N ASN A 126 -3.97 -6.68 -8.45
CA ASN A 126 -3.69 -7.11 -7.09
C ASN A 126 -4.69 -6.49 -6.11
N LEU A 127 -4.78 -7.03 -4.90
CA LEU A 127 -5.77 -6.61 -3.90
C LEU A 127 -5.13 -6.49 -2.51
N ILE A 128 -5.35 -5.35 -1.85
CA ILE A 128 -5.04 -5.17 -0.42
C ILE A 128 -6.27 -5.54 0.41
N ALA A 129 -6.10 -6.45 1.37
CA ALA A 129 -7.12 -6.81 2.34
C ALA A 129 -6.66 -6.46 3.76
N LEU A 130 -7.55 -5.80 4.51
CA LEU A 130 -7.28 -5.26 5.84
C LEU A 130 -7.51 -6.31 6.93
N THR A 131 -6.55 -6.51 7.84
CA THR A 131 -6.73 -7.34 9.04
C THR A 131 -7.50 -6.58 10.12
N MET A 132 -8.80 -6.39 9.92
CA MET A 132 -9.67 -5.76 10.91
C MET A 132 -10.99 -6.51 11.07
N ASP A 133 -11.57 -6.45 12.26
CA ASP A 133 -12.84 -7.08 12.60
C ASP A 133 -13.94 -6.05 12.93
N LYS A 134 -15.12 -6.55 13.33
CA LYS A 134 -16.25 -5.70 13.77
C LYS A 134 -15.92 -4.78 14.95
N ASN A 135 -14.86 -5.09 15.70
CA ASN A 135 -14.39 -4.29 16.84
C ASN A 135 -13.31 -3.28 16.41
N GLY A 136 -12.93 -3.30 15.14
CA GLY A 136 -11.88 -2.46 14.55
C GLY A 136 -10.54 -3.18 14.39
N VAL A 137 -9.44 -2.46 14.57
CA VAL A 137 -8.09 -3.00 14.42
C VAL A 137 -7.73 -3.89 15.61
N PRO A 138 -7.31 -5.16 15.39
CA PRO A 138 -6.92 -6.07 16.47
C PRO A 138 -5.80 -5.51 17.34
N GLN A 139 -5.92 -5.72 18.65
CA GLN A 139 -4.92 -5.27 19.61
C GLN A 139 -3.83 -6.33 19.88
N ASP A 140 -4.08 -7.59 19.54
CA ASP A 140 -3.18 -8.73 19.78
C ASP A 140 -2.78 -9.43 18.48
N THR A 141 -1.77 -10.28 18.60
CA THR A 141 -1.18 -11.06 17.50
C THR A 141 -2.14 -12.10 16.97
N ASP A 142 -2.76 -12.89 17.86
CA ASP A 142 -3.53 -14.08 17.49
C ASP A 142 -4.79 -13.71 16.72
N THR A 143 -5.52 -12.68 17.18
CA THR A 143 -6.70 -12.15 16.47
C THR A 143 -6.29 -11.64 15.08
N ARG A 144 -5.15 -10.93 14.95
CA ARG A 144 -4.67 -10.43 13.66
C ARG A 144 -4.35 -11.56 12.70
N VAL A 145 -3.68 -12.62 13.18
CA VAL A 145 -3.36 -13.80 12.37
C VAL A 145 -4.61 -14.57 11.97
N ALA A 146 -5.57 -14.73 12.89
CA ALA A 146 -6.83 -15.40 12.60
C ALA A 146 -7.61 -14.70 11.47
N ILE A 147 -7.68 -13.37 11.51
CA ILE A 147 -8.32 -12.59 10.45
C ILE A 147 -7.57 -12.73 9.12
N ALA A 148 -6.24 -12.67 9.15
CA ALA A 148 -5.43 -12.86 7.94
C ALA A 148 -5.66 -14.26 7.33
N ALA A 149 -5.74 -15.30 8.16
CA ALA A 149 -6.03 -16.67 7.72
C ALA A 149 -7.42 -16.79 7.07
N GLU A 150 -8.43 -16.13 7.65
CA GLU A 150 -9.78 -16.07 7.07
C GLU A 150 -9.78 -15.36 5.71
N ILE A 151 -9.08 -14.23 5.58
CA ILE A 151 -8.91 -13.51 4.31
C ILE A 151 -8.27 -14.41 3.24
N VAL A 152 -7.17 -15.09 3.58
CA VAL A 152 -6.46 -15.99 2.64
C VAL A 152 -7.36 -17.14 2.22
N SER A 153 -8.05 -17.80 3.18
CA SER A 153 -9.01 -18.88 2.89
C SER A 153 -10.10 -18.45 1.93
N LYS A 154 -10.70 -17.28 2.21
CA LYS A 154 -11.78 -16.71 1.40
C LYS A 154 -11.32 -16.35 -0.01
N ALA A 155 -10.13 -15.76 -0.14
CA ALA A 155 -9.53 -15.46 -1.44
C ALA A 155 -9.32 -16.75 -2.27
N MET A 156 -8.77 -17.80 -1.65
CA MET A 156 -8.58 -19.10 -2.29
C MET A 156 -9.90 -19.75 -2.71
N GLU A 157 -10.93 -19.71 -1.85
CA GLU A 157 -12.28 -20.20 -2.16
C GLU A 157 -12.89 -19.51 -3.39
N LYS A 158 -12.53 -18.23 -3.62
CA LYS A 158 -12.95 -17.44 -4.77
C LYS A 158 -12.03 -17.63 -5.99
N GLY A 159 -11.05 -18.53 -5.92
CA GLY A 159 -10.06 -18.74 -6.99
C GLY A 159 -9.12 -17.56 -7.20
N PHE A 160 -8.92 -16.72 -6.20
CA PHE A 160 -7.97 -15.61 -6.25
C PHE A 160 -6.58 -16.10 -5.88
N ASP A 161 -5.59 -15.78 -6.71
CA ASP A 161 -4.20 -16.17 -6.48
C ASP A 161 -3.62 -15.42 -5.27
N THR A 162 -3.07 -16.16 -4.30
CA THR A 162 -2.48 -15.59 -3.09
C THR A 162 -1.28 -14.69 -3.36
N GLN A 163 -0.56 -14.90 -4.47
CA GLN A 163 0.51 -13.99 -4.92
C GLN A 163 0.00 -12.63 -5.40
N ARG A 164 -1.28 -12.47 -5.59
CA ARG A 164 -1.94 -11.20 -5.93
C ARG A 164 -2.60 -10.54 -4.71
N LEU A 165 -2.55 -11.20 -3.54
CA LEU A 165 -3.16 -10.74 -2.30
C LEU A 165 -2.10 -10.08 -1.41
N PHE A 166 -2.39 -8.86 -0.96
CA PHE A 166 -1.60 -8.09 -0.01
C PHE A 166 -2.37 -7.99 1.31
N ILE A 167 -1.85 -8.59 2.36
CA ILE A 167 -2.42 -8.52 3.70
C ILE A 167 -1.90 -7.27 4.40
N ASP A 168 -2.77 -6.29 4.65
CA ASP A 168 -2.43 -5.13 5.47
C ASP A 168 -2.65 -5.46 6.96
N THR A 169 -1.56 -5.52 7.69
CA THR A 169 -1.57 -5.78 9.13
C THR A 169 -2.02 -4.58 9.97
N ILE A 170 -2.28 -3.47 9.35
CA ILE A 170 -2.77 -2.18 9.88
C ILE A 170 -1.93 -1.70 11.08
N VAL A 171 -1.17 -0.64 10.84
CA VAL A 171 -0.44 0.05 11.91
C VAL A 171 -1.26 1.23 12.45
N LEU A 172 -1.25 1.39 13.76
CA LEU A 172 -1.85 2.52 14.47
C LEU A 172 -0.76 3.47 14.98
N PRO A 173 -1.08 4.76 15.15
CA PRO A 173 -0.12 5.71 15.68
C PRO A 173 0.38 5.30 17.08
N VAL A 174 1.69 5.20 17.27
CA VAL A 174 2.31 4.84 18.56
C VAL A 174 1.95 5.81 19.69
N LYS A 175 1.50 7.02 19.34
CA LYS A 175 1.07 8.04 20.29
C LYS A 175 -0.34 7.81 20.85
N VAL A 176 -1.14 6.96 20.24
CA VAL A 176 -2.50 6.66 20.72
C VAL A 176 -2.40 5.85 22.02
N PRO A 177 -3.18 6.20 23.06
CA PRO A 177 -3.21 5.39 24.28
C PRO A 177 -3.48 3.92 23.97
N ASN A 178 -2.76 3.02 24.65
CA ASN A 178 -2.81 1.55 24.47
C ASN A 178 -2.27 1.03 23.11
N ALA A 179 -1.75 1.88 22.22
CA ALA A 179 -1.19 1.44 20.95
C ALA A 179 0.32 1.12 20.99
N GLN A 180 1.02 1.33 22.12
CA GLN A 180 2.47 1.09 22.23
C GLN A 180 2.89 -0.38 22.06
N SER A 181 2.01 -1.33 22.38
CA SER A 181 2.25 -2.77 22.14
C SER A 181 2.03 -3.19 20.70
N GLN A 182 1.31 -2.39 19.92
CA GLN A 182 0.91 -2.72 18.55
C GLN A 182 2.09 -3.04 17.62
N PRO A 183 3.19 -2.26 17.58
CA PRO A 183 4.32 -2.60 16.72
C PRO A 183 4.88 -4.01 16.98
N GLY A 184 5.02 -4.40 18.24
CA GLY A 184 5.47 -5.75 18.63
C GLY A 184 4.49 -6.85 18.19
N ASN A 185 3.19 -6.64 18.41
CA ASN A 185 2.14 -7.57 18.01
C ASN A 185 2.04 -7.72 16.49
N ILE A 186 2.23 -6.62 15.75
CA ILE A 186 2.26 -6.62 14.28
C ILE A 186 3.45 -7.44 13.77
N LEU A 187 4.64 -7.20 14.30
CA LEU A 187 5.85 -7.96 13.93
C LEU A 187 5.70 -9.45 14.22
N ALA A 188 5.10 -9.82 15.36
CA ALA A 188 4.82 -11.22 15.71
C ALA A 188 3.75 -11.84 14.77
N ALA A 189 2.75 -11.07 14.33
CA ALA A 189 1.76 -11.53 13.36
C ALA A 189 2.39 -11.76 11.97
N MET A 190 3.28 -10.89 11.51
CA MET A 190 3.99 -11.06 10.24
C MET A 190 4.78 -12.37 10.18
N ASP A 191 5.39 -12.80 11.30
CA ASP A 191 6.10 -14.08 11.39
C ASP A 191 5.20 -15.30 11.12
N GLN A 192 3.89 -15.18 11.33
CA GLN A 192 2.93 -16.25 11.12
C GLN A 192 2.20 -16.12 9.78
N ILE A 193 1.84 -14.88 9.37
CA ILE A 193 1.09 -14.61 8.13
C ILE A 193 1.83 -15.13 6.89
N LYS A 194 3.15 -15.03 6.85
CA LYS A 194 3.97 -15.53 5.74
C LYS A 194 3.89 -17.05 5.49
N TYR A 195 3.23 -17.81 6.37
CA TYR A 195 3.03 -19.25 6.25
C TYR A 195 1.57 -19.65 6.05
N LEU A 196 0.66 -18.70 5.82
CA LEU A 196 -0.78 -18.99 5.66
C LEU A 196 -1.12 -19.69 4.34
N SER A 197 -0.26 -19.58 3.33
CA SER A 197 -0.39 -20.30 2.06
C SER A 197 0.98 -20.53 1.42
N ASP A 198 1.01 -21.37 0.39
CA ASP A 198 2.17 -21.59 -0.47
C ASP A 198 1.71 -21.51 -1.94
N PRO A 199 2.10 -20.46 -2.68
CA PRO A 199 2.96 -19.33 -2.26
C PRO A 199 2.31 -18.44 -1.20
N ALA A 200 3.16 -17.78 -0.40
CA ALA A 200 2.72 -16.85 0.63
C ALA A 200 2.03 -15.60 0.03
N PRO A 201 1.04 -15.01 0.72
CA PRO A 201 0.52 -13.70 0.34
C PRO A 201 1.58 -12.62 0.58
N HIS A 202 1.50 -11.51 -0.14
CA HIS A 202 2.26 -10.31 0.20
C HIS A 202 1.77 -9.71 1.53
N MET A 203 2.65 -9.01 2.23
CA MET A 203 2.28 -8.23 3.42
C MET A 203 2.56 -6.75 3.18
N THR A 204 1.61 -5.89 3.54
CA THR A 204 1.74 -4.44 3.41
C THR A 204 1.37 -3.70 4.69
N ILE A 205 1.76 -2.44 4.78
CA ILE A 205 1.38 -1.50 5.84
C ILE A 205 1.30 -0.07 5.30
N GLY A 206 0.40 0.73 5.84
CA GLY A 206 0.44 2.19 5.70
C GLY A 206 1.46 2.79 6.68
N LEU A 207 2.75 2.81 6.32
CA LEU A 207 3.87 3.08 7.24
C LEU A 207 3.74 4.44 7.96
N SER A 208 3.31 5.48 7.27
CA SER A 208 3.20 6.84 7.81
C SER A 208 2.19 6.97 8.95
N ASN A 209 1.24 6.03 9.06
CA ASN A 209 0.25 6.00 10.15
C ASN A 209 0.93 5.72 11.51
N LEU A 210 1.96 4.86 11.53
CA LEU A 210 2.67 4.48 12.76
C LEU A 210 3.17 5.69 13.56
N SER A 211 3.73 6.66 12.87
CA SER A 211 4.36 7.84 13.45
C SER A 211 3.46 9.07 13.53
N GLN A 212 2.18 8.93 13.15
CA GLN A 212 1.27 10.07 13.11
C GLN A 212 1.19 10.79 14.47
N GLY A 213 1.45 12.10 14.45
CA GLY A 213 1.45 12.94 15.64
C GLY A 213 2.70 12.82 16.55
N ALA A 214 3.69 11.99 16.20
CA ALA A 214 4.99 11.95 16.87
C ALA A 214 5.92 13.06 16.35
N SER A 215 6.93 13.47 17.16
CA SER A 215 7.94 14.45 16.76
C SER A 215 8.99 13.86 15.80
N GLU A 216 9.44 12.62 16.07
CA GLU A 216 10.51 11.95 15.34
C GLU A 216 9.97 10.95 14.30
N ARG A 217 9.04 11.41 13.46
CA ARG A 217 8.31 10.56 12.49
C ARG A 217 9.24 9.73 11.60
N SER A 218 10.20 10.37 10.98
CA SER A 218 11.10 9.71 10.03
C SER A 218 11.93 8.61 10.69
N LEU A 219 12.42 8.85 11.92
CA LEU A 219 13.17 7.85 12.68
C LEU A 219 12.29 6.64 13.02
N ILE A 220 11.08 6.87 13.53
CA ILE A 220 10.13 5.81 13.88
C ILE A 220 9.80 4.96 12.65
N ASN A 221 9.48 5.59 11.53
CA ASN A 221 9.14 4.91 10.29
C ASN A 221 10.30 4.05 9.77
N ARG A 222 11.50 4.60 9.71
CA ARG A 222 12.71 3.90 9.22
C ARG A 222 13.08 2.69 10.08
N VAL A 223 13.06 2.84 11.40
CA VAL A 223 13.37 1.75 12.32
C VAL A 223 12.32 0.65 12.23
N PHE A 224 11.04 1.00 12.29
CA PHE A 224 9.96 0.00 12.19
C PHE A 224 9.97 -0.72 10.86
N LEU A 225 10.22 -0.01 9.76
CA LEU A 225 10.30 -0.62 8.42
C LEU A 225 11.39 -1.70 8.37
N ALA A 226 12.61 -1.42 8.87
CA ALA A 226 13.69 -2.40 8.92
C ALA A 226 13.31 -3.63 9.75
N MET A 227 12.68 -3.42 10.92
CA MET A 227 12.20 -4.51 11.77
C MET A 227 11.13 -5.35 11.05
N ALA A 228 10.18 -4.72 10.36
CA ALA A 228 9.10 -5.38 9.64
C ALA A 228 9.61 -6.18 8.43
N ILE A 229 10.56 -5.63 7.66
CA ILE A 229 11.21 -6.34 6.54
C ILE A 229 11.87 -7.63 7.03
N SER A 230 12.53 -7.60 8.20
CA SER A 230 13.14 -8.80 8.79
C SER A 230 12.14 -9.87 9.20
N ARG A 231 10.85 -9.52 9.34
CA ARG A 231 9.72 -10.41 9.66
C ARG A 231 8.94 -10.88 8.43
N GLY A 232 9.36 -10.45 7.24
CA GLY A 232 8.77 -10.87 5.98
C GLY A 232 7.89 -9.83 5.30
N LEU A 233 7.80 -8.59 5.83
CA LEU A 233 7.15 -7.50 5.11
C LEU A 233 7.84 -7.28 3.76
N ASP A 234 7.08 -7.24 2.68
CA ASP A 234 7.61 -7.09 1.33
C ASP A 234 6.96 -5.93 0.54
N SER A 235 5.98 -5.24 1.16
CA SER A 235 5.35 -4.04 0.61
C SER A 235 5.09 -2.99 1.70
N ALA A 236 5.08 -1.71 1.34
CA ALA A 236 4.63 -0.62 2.21
C ALA A 236 4.11 0.57 1.40
N ILE A 237 3.04 1.22 1.90
CA ILE A 237 2.63 2.55 1.48
C ILE A 237 3.48 3.54 2.26
N ALA A 238 4.31 4.35 1.58
CA ALA A 238 5.31 5.18 2.22
C ALA A 238 5.72 6.39 1.37
N ASP A 239 6.40 7.34 2.00
CA ASP A 239 6.97 8.51 1.33
C ASP A 239 8.28 8.14 0.64
N VAL A 240 8.24 7.98 -0.70
CA VAL A 240 9.43 7.70 -1.52
C VAL A 240 10.42 8.86 -1.56
N PHE A 241 10.01 10.07 -1.17
CA PHE A 241 10.92 11.23 -1.09
C PHE A 241 11.77 11.22 0.18
N ASP A 242 11.47 10.37 1.18
CA ASP A 242 12.37 10.11 2.30
C ASP A 242 13.54 9.22 1.84
N GLN A 243 14.60 9.86 1.32
CA GLN A 243 15.78 9.17 0.81
C GLN A 243 16.40 8.21 1.82
N ALA A 244 16.41 8.56 3.10
CA ALA A 244 16.99 7.67 4.11
C ALA A 244 16.09 6.47 4.39
N LEU A 245 14.77 6.58 4.19
CA LEU A 245 13.84 5.44 4.22
C LEU A 245 14.09 4.51 3.01
N MET A 246 14.24 5.07 1.81
CA MET A 246 14.57 4.29 0.62
C MET A 246 15.93 3.60 0.75
N ASN A 247 16.91 4.23 1.41
CA ASN A 247 18.18 3.60 1.76
C ASN A 247 18.01 2.41 2.74
N VAL A 248 17.09 2.51 3.70
CA VAL A 248 16.74 1.38 4.60
C VAL A 248 16.17 0.23 3.78
N VAL A 249 15.26 0.50 2.84
CA VAL A 249 14.71 -0.53 1.93
C VAL A 249 15.82 -1.27 1.19
N ALA A 250 16.67 -0.54 0.47
CA ALA A 250 17.76 -1.12 -0.33
C ALA A 250 18.75 -1.91 0.54
N THR A 251 19.11 -1.36 1.70
CA THR A 251 20.05 -2.03 2.63
C THR A 251 19.42 -3.28 3.24
N SER A 252 18.12 -3.24 3.55
CA SER A 252 17.40 -4.41 4.08
C SER A 252 17.31 -5.53 3.03
N ASP A 253 17.02 -5.21 1.77
CA ASP A 253 17.00 -6.20 0.68
C ASP A 253 18.37 -6.85 0.48
N LEU A 254 19.46 -6.08 0.64
CA LEU A 254 20.83 -6.60 0.62
C LEU A 254 21.08 -7.56 1.80
N LEU A 255 20.74 -7.13 3.03
CA LEU A 255 20.97 -7.92 4.25
C LEU A 255 20.09 -9.19 4.32
N MET A 256 18.95 -9.18 3.64
CA MET A 256 18.03 -10.33 3.53
C MET A 256 18.36 -11.24 2.33
N ASP A 257 19.54 -11.10 1.73
CA ASP A 257 20.02 -11.90 0.59
C ASP A 257 19.12 -11.84 -0.67
N LYS A 258 18.36 -10.73 -0.81
CA LYS A 258 17.54 -10.48 -2.01
C LYS A 258 18.33 -9.79 -3.12
N GLN A 259 19.54 -9.29 -2.80
CA GLN A 259 20.44 -8.60 -3.71
C GLN A 259 21.88 -9.04 -3.48
N ILE A 260 22.64 -9.19 -4.58
CA ILE A 260 24.07 -9.52 -4.50
C ILE A 260 24.85 -8.27 -4.06
N TYR A 261 25.68 -8.42 -3.01
CA TYR A 261 26.54 -7.33 -2.59
C TYR A 261 27.53 -6.95 -3.70
N SER A 262 27.59 -5.65 -3.97
CA SER A 262 28.71 -5.05 -4.72
C SER A 262 28.96 -3.65 -4.15
N ASP A 263 30.23 -3.22 -4.11
CA ASP A 263 30.59 -1.86 -3.70
C ASP A 263 29.90 -0.77 -4.53
N SER A 264 29.50 -1.12 -5.75
CA SER A 264 28.76 -0.22 -6.63
C SER A 264 27.26 -0.16 -6.32
N PHE A 265 26.66 -1.19 -5.70
CA PHE A 265 25.21 -1.24 -5.49
C PHE A 265 24.71 -0.03 -4.66
N LEU A 266 25.25 0.18 -3.48
CA LEU A 266 24.87 1.30 -2.62
C LEU A 266 25.28 2.65 -3.23
N LYS A 267 26.41 2.70 -3.97
CA LYS A 267 26.85 3.92 -4.67
C LYS A 267 25.92 4.26 -5.82
N VAL A 268 25.53 3.29 -6.64
CA VAL A 268 24.59 3.48 -7.76
C VAL A 268 23.22 3.86 -7.22
N TYR A 269 22.72 3.14 -6.21
CA TYR A 269 21.45 3.44 -5.55
C TYR A 269 21.44 4.88 -5.01
N ASN A 270 22.51 5.31 -4.32
CA ASN A 270 22.66 6.67 -3.82
C ASN A 270 22.92 7.71 -4.92
N SER A 271 23.45 7.34 -6.08
CA SER A 271 23.71 8.27 -7.19
C SER A 271 22.47 8.55 -8.02
N VAL A 272 21.63 7.55 -8.23
CA VAL A 272 20.33 7.70 -8.95
C VAL A 272 19.37 8.60 -8.14
N ASN A 273 19.51 8.61 -6.83
CA ASN A 273 18.65 9.36 -5.92
C ASN A 273 19.23 10.71 -5.44
N LYS A 274 20.29 11.20 -6.08
CA LYS A 274 20.89 12.53 -5.80
C LYS A 274 20.53 13.61 -6.83
N GLY A 275 19.57 13.29 -7.73
CA GLY A 275 19.07 14.23 -8.73
C GLY A 275 18.03 15.20 -8.17
#